data_ea759403c37bcc3a95642ee6b87ac72a
#
_entry.id   ea759403c37bcc3a95642ee6b87ac72a
#
_cell.length_a   1.000
_cell.length_b   1.000
_cell.length_c   1.000
_cell.angle_alpha   90.00
_cell.angle_beta   90.00
_cell.angle_gamma   90.00
#
_symmetry.space_group_name_H-M   'P 1'
#
loop_
_entity.id
_entity.type
_entity.pdbx_description
1 polymer ?
#
loop_
_entity_poly.entity_id
_entity_poly.type
_entity_poly.pdbx_seq_one_letter_code
_entity_poly.pdbx_strand_id
1 'polypeptide(L)'
;MKQSNRITQSYYYARASARNVLIHIRQWVCFTIFFGLILLPARTEDLILFTELMALSCGYDHIKAVISSIGFLHKNLDLPFPGDSFQLRLTLQSFKRKLARAPNHTLPISPEHLVSMYRFIDISDPQDLAVWSCILVGFFGLLRKKSICPDDLTSMDPVKILTVRKIAIDK
;
A
#
# COMPACT_ATOMS: atom_id res chain seq x y z
N MET A 1 -25.43 21.52 -2.42
CA MET A 1 -23.98 21.57 -2.16
C MET A 1 -23.42 20.42 -1.31
N LYS A 2 -24.10 19.93 -0.24
CA LYS A 2 -23.59 18.82 0.60
C LYS A 2 -23.52 17.45 -0.08
N GLN A 3 -24.33 17.15 -1.08
CA GLN A 3 -24.32 15.87 -1.79
C GLN A 3 -23.17 15.74 -2.79
N SER A 4 -22.76 16.83 -3.45
CA SER A 4 -21.65 16.83 -4.41
C SER A 4 -20.31 16.48 -3.73
N ASN A 5 -20.07 16.98 -2.51
CA ASN A 5 -18.85 16.67 -1.75
C ASN A 5 -18.72 15.19 -1.35
N ARG A 6 -19.84 14.49 -1.09
CA ARG A 6 -19.81 13.06 -0.74
C ARG A 6 -19.40 12.18 -1.90
N ILE A 7 -19.84 12.51 -3.13
CA ILE A 7 -19.48 11.78 -4.34
C ILE A 7 -18.01 11.95 -4.65
N THR A 8 -17.48 13.18 -4.55
CA THR A 8 -16.05 13.48 -4.77
C THR A 8 -15.16 12.79 -3.72
N GLN A 9 -15.59 12.72 -2.46
CA GLN A 9 -14.87 12.00 -1.41
C GLN A 9 -14.84 10.48 -1.60
N SER A 10 -15.88 9.88 -2.20
CA SER A 10 -15.91 8.43 -2.48
C SER A 10 -14.87 7.99 -3.53
N TYR A 11 -14.43 8.90 -4.40
CA TYR A 11 -13.39 8.65 -5.41
C TYR A 11 -11.98 8.99 -4.94
N TYR A 12 -11.82 9.57 -3.74
CA TYR A 12 -10.51 9.99 -3.23
C TYR A 12 -9.54 8.83 -3.04
N TYR A 13 -10.05 7.65 -2.70
CA TYR A 13 -9.23 6.43 -2.59
C TYR A 13 -9.57 5.44 -3.70
N ALA A 14 -8.53 4.88 -4.33
CA ALA A 14 -8.69 3.66 -5.11
C ALA A 14 -9.30 2.56 -4.21
N ARG A 15 -10.14 1.69 -4.77
CA ARG A 15 -10.86 0.64 -4.01
C ARG A 15 -9.96 -0.16 -3.04
N ALA A 16 -8.74 -0.49 -3.47
CA ALA A 16 -7.77 -1.20 -2.62
C ALA A 16 -7.32 -0.35 -1.41
N SER A 17 -7.10 0.95 -1.60
CA SER A 17 -6.72 1.87 -0.52
C SER A 17 -7.88 2.08 0.46
N ALA A 18 -9.11 2.21 -0.03
CA ALA A 18 -10.31 2.33 0.81
C ALA A 18 -10.48 1.10 1.72
N ARG A 19 -10.26 -0.11 1.19
CA ARG A 19 -10.31 -1.35 1.98
C ARG A 19 -9.28 -1.35 3.12
N ASN A 20 -8.05 -0.93 2.84
CA ASN A 20 -7.01 -0.86 3.87
C ASN A 20 -7.36 0.16 4.96
N VAL A 21 -7.87 1.33 4.59
CA VAL A 21 -8.34 2.35 5.55
C VAL A 21 -9.44 1.80 6.44
N LEU A 22 -10.40 1.05 5.89
CA LEU A 22 -11.48 0.43 6.67
C LEU A 22 -10.93 -0.62 7.66
N ILE A 23 -9.96 -1.43 7.26
CA ILE A 23 -9.31 -2.41 8.15
C ILE A 23 -8.63 -1.67 9.31
N HIS A 24 -7.89 -0.60 9.03
CA HIS A 24 -7.23 0.20 10.06
C HIS A 24 -8.22 0.86 11.03
N ILE A 25 -9.31 1.43 10.50
CA ILE A 25 -10.37 2.03 11.33
C ILE A 25 -11.02 0.96 12.21
N ARG A 26 -11.28 -0.25 11.66
CA ARG A 26 -11.81 -1.37 12.43
C ARG A 26 -10.90 -1.75 13.59
N GLN A 27 -9.59 -1.79 13.38
CA GLN A 27 -8.63 -2.06 14.47
C GLN A 27 -8.75 -1.03 15.59
N TRP A 28 -8.86 0.25 15.25
CA TRP A 28 -9.07 1.33 16.23
C TRP A 28 -10.40 1.16 16.98
N VAL A 29 -11.49 0.90 16.28
CA VAL A 29 -12.82 0.68 16.89
C VAL A 29 -12.79 -0.50 17.84
N CYS A 30 -12.23 -1.64 17.45
CA CYS A 30 -12.12 -2.82 18.33
C CYS A 30 -11.30 -2.51 19.59
N PHE A 31 -10.19 -1.77 19.45
CA PHE A 31 -9.37 -1.36 20.58
C PHE A 31 -10.14 -0.46 21.54
N THR A 32 -10.81 0.58 21.05
CA THR A 32 -11.55 1.52 21.91
C THR A 32 -12.71 0.84 22.62
N ILE A 33 -13.42 -0.07 21.95
CA ILE A 33 -14.50 -0.86 22.58
C ILE A 33 -13.94 -1.77 23.67
N PHE A 34 -12.83 -2.46 23.38
CA PHE A 34 -12.22 -3.41 24.32
C PHE A 34 -11.77 -2.73 25.63
N PHE A 35 -11.17 -1.54 25.51
CA PHE A 35 -10.69 -0.78 26.65
C PHE A 35 -11.71 0.21 27.24
N GLY A 36 -12.93 0.30 26.68
CA GLY A 36 -13.95 1.26 27.13
C GLY A 36 -13.56 2.73 26.91
N LEU A 37 -12.79 3.01 25.87
CA LEU A 37 -12.27 4.33 25.55
C LEU A 37 -13.21 5.11 24.61
N ILE A 38 -13.00 6.44 24.54
CA ILE A 38 -13.74 7.29 23.63
C ILE A 38 -13.23 7.05 22.20
N LEU A 39 -14.13 6.66 21.31
CA LEU A 39 -13.81 6.39 19.92
C LEU A 39 -13.36 7.67 19.19
N LEU A 40 -14.11 8.76 19.35
CA LEU A 40 -13.90 10.05 18.66
C LEU A 40 -14.41 11.21 19.56
N PRO A 41 -13.68 12.34 19.64
CA PRO A 41 -12.32 12.49 19.14
C PRO A 41 -11.31 11.64 19.93
N ALA A 42 -10.30 11.08 19.24
CA ALA A 42 -9.24 10.32 19.88
C ALA A 42 -8.39 11.23 20.79
N ARG A 43 -7.97 10.72 21.92
CA ARG A 43 -7.03 11.40 22.83
C ARG A 43 -5.59 10.99 22.51
N THR A 44 -4.65 11.84 22.83
CA THR A 44 -3.21 11.55 22.62
C THR A 44 -2.78 10.29 23.38
N GLU A 45 -3.21 10.15 24.63
CA GLU A 45 -2.88 9.03 25.50
C GLU A 45 -3.40 7.70 24.92
N ASP A 46 -4.64 7.71 24.43
CA ASP A 46 -5.29 6.53 23.84
C ASP A 46 -4.58 6.09 22.55
N LEU A 47 -4.12 7.07 21.73
CA LEU A 47 -3.33 6.79 20.54
C LEU A 47 -1.94 6.23 20.87
N ILE A 48 -1.30 6.73 21.92
CA ILE A 48 -0.01 6.21 22.39
C ILE A 48 -0.17 4.77 22.86
N LEU A 49 -1.15 4.49 23.74
CA LEU A 49 -1.43 3.14 24.24
C LEU A 49 -1.73 2.18 23.07
N PHE A 50 -2.52 2.63 22.10
CA PHE A 50 -2.83 1.85 20.91
C PHE A 50 -1.59 1.52 20.09
N THR A 51 -0.71 2.51 19.86
CA THR A 51 0.54 2.30 19.11
C THR A 51 1.51 1.37 19.84
N GLU A 52 1.59 1.45 21.16
CA GLU A 52 2.40 0.56 21.99
C GLU A 52 1.91 -0.89 21.88
N LEU A 53 0.61 -1.10 21.96
CA LEU A 53 0.01 -2.43 21.79
C LEU A 53 0.29 -2.99 20.39
N MET A 54 0.13 -2.17 19.35
CA MET A 54 0.42 -2.59 17.99
C MET A 54 1.91 -2.89 17.75
N ALA A 55 2.81 -2.21 18.45
CA ALA A 55 4.25 -2.42 18.32
C ALA A 55 4.70 -3.81 18.80
N LEU A 56 3.87 -4.52 19.57
CA LEU A 56 4.14 -5.90 19.97
C LEU A 56 4.04 -6.91 18.80
N SER A 57 3.24 -6.59 17.78
CA SER A 57 2.94 -7.53 16.69
C SER A 57 3.12 -6.95 15.28
N CYS A 58 3.21 -5.62 15.15
CA CYS A 58 3.24 -4.93 13.86
C CYS A 58 4.54 -4.15 13.66
N GLY A 59 4.95 -3.99 12.38
CA GLY A 59 6.06 -3.12 12.03
C GLY A 59 5.67 -1.65 11.99
N TYR A 60 6.67 -0.77 12.03
CA TYR A 60 6.50 0.69 12.06
C TYR A 60 5.62 1.24 10.94
N ASP A 61 5.80 0.76 9.71
CA ASP A 61 5.04 1.26 8.55
C ASP A 61 3.55 0.97 8.67
N HIS A 62 3.19 -0.19 9.24
CA HIS A 62 1.79 -0.51 9.51
C HIS A 62 1.21 0.42 10.58
N ILE A 63 1.91 0.63 11.69
CA ILE A 63 1.48 1.54 12.76
C ILE A 63 1.25 2.94 12.19
N LYS A 64 2.19 3.45 11.41
CA LYS A 64 2.08 4.77 10.75
C LYS A 64 0.86 4.85 9.84
N ALA A 65 0.59 3.80 9.06
CA ALA A 65 -0.56 3.73 8.16
C ALA A 65 -1.89 3.74 8.93
N VAL A 66 -1.95 3.02 10.06
CA VAL A 66 -3.15 2.99 10.93
C VAL A 66 -3.41 4.37 11.53
N ILE A 67 -2.40 5.01 12.12
CA ILE A 67 -2.52 6.38 12.68
C ILE A 67 -2.96 7.37 11.61
N SER A 68 -2.40 7.29 10.40
CA SER A 68 -2.84 8.12 9.27
C SER A 68 -4.32 7.89 8.90
N SER A 69 -4.80 6.65 8.99
CA SER A 69 -6.20 6.31 8.72
C SER A 69 -7.15 6.86 9.79
N ILE A 70 -6.72 6.85 11.07
CA ILE A 70 -7.48 7.49 12.16
C ILE A 70 -7.53 9.01 11.97
N GLY A 71 -6.41 9.62 11.58
CA GLY A 71 -6.36 11.05 11.25
C GLY A 71 -7.27 11.42 10.09
N PHE A 72 -7.34 10.57 9.07
CA PHE A 72 -8.27 10.75 7.95
C PHE A 72 -9.73 10.69 8.42
N LEU A 73 -10.07 9.77 9.32
CA LEU A 73 -11.42 9.69 9.90
C LEU A 73 -11.80 10.99 10.65
N HIS A 74 -10.88 11.54 11.47
CA HIS A 74 -11.11 12.80 12.16
C HIS A 74 -11.33 13.97 11.19
N LYS A 75 -10.49 14.07 10.16
CA LYS A 75 -10.62 15.12 9.12
C LYS A 75 -11.95 15.04 8.38
N ASN A 76 -12.44 13.84 8.07
CA ASN A 76 -13.73 13.67 7.41
C ASN A 76 -14.93 14.09 8.28
N LEU A 77 -14.76 14.09 9.58
CA LEU A 77 -15.79 14.43 10.56
C LEU A 77 -15.60 15.85 11.15
N ASP A 78 -14.62 16.62 10.62
CA ASP A 78 -14.22 17.93 11.13
C ASP A 78 -13.90 17.92 12.64
N LEU A 79 -13.31 16.80 13.11
CA LEU A 79 -12.90 16.63 14.49
C LEU A 79 -11.41 16.95 14.69
N PRO A 80 -11.00 17.49 15.85
CA PRO A 80 -9.60 17.67 16.16
C PRO A 80 -8.87 16.32 16.23
N PHE A 81 -7.69 16.24 15.62
CA PHE A 81 -6.85 15.07 15.64
C PHE A 81 -5.50 15.37 16.30
N PRO A 82 -5.11 14.69 17.39
CA PRO A 82 -3.88 14.96 18.11
C PRO A 82 -2.64 14.31 17.48
N GLY A 83 -2.68 14.04 16.16
CA GLY A 83 -1.58 13.39 15.44
C GLY A 83 -0.27 14.17 15.44
N ASP A 84 -0.34 15.49 15.62
CA ASP A 84 0.82 16.38 15.69
C ASP A 84 1.34 16.60 17.12
N SER A 85 0.76 15.93 18.12
CA SER A 85 1.22 16.04 19.50
C SER A 85 2.68 15.61 19.61
N PHE A 86 3.45 16.36 20.41
CA PHE A 86 4.87 16.07 20.62
C PHE A 86 5.09 14.65 21.15
N GLN A 87 4.27 14.21 22.08
CA GLN A 87 4.37 12.89 22.72
C GLN A 87 4.15 11.76 21.70
N LEU A 88 3.10 11.83 20.89
CA LEU A 88 2.82 10.82 19.88
C LEU A 88 3.95 10.77 18.84
N ARG A 89 4.49 11.93 18.42
CA ARG A 89 5.63 11.99 17.50
C ARG A 89 6.88 11.35 18.08
N LEU A 90 7.18 11.59 19.35
CA LEU A 90 8.31 10.94 20.03
C LEU A 90 8.13 9.41 20.09
N THR A 91 6.94 8.94 20.45
CA THR A 91 6.61 7.52 20.50
C THR A 91 6.80 6.87 19.13
N LEU A 92 6.28 7.49 18.07
CA LEU A 92 6.45 7.00 16.70
C LEU A 92 7.91 7.02 16.24
N GLN A 93 8.69 8.02 16.61
CA GLN A 93 10.13 8.04 16.33
C GLN A 93 10.89 6.93 17.07
N SER A 94 10.53 6.66 18.31
CA SER A 94 11.09 5.55 19.09
C SER A 94 10.82 4.21 18.38
N PHE A 95 9.58 3.98 17.94
CA PHE A 95 9.23 2.77 17.20
C PHE A 95 9.93 2.69 15.85
N LYS A 96 10.09 3.81 15.14
CA LYS A 96 10.85 3.84 13.90
C LYS A 96 12.28 3.32 14.11
N ARG A 97 12.95 3.68 15.22
CA ARG A 97 14.29 3.20 15.55
C ARG A 97 14.30 1.73 15.99
N LYS A 98 13.32 1.34 16.81
CA LYS A 98 13.26 0.03 17.45
C LYS A 98 12.75 -1.07 16.51
N LEU A 99 11.79 -0.75 15.65
CA LEU A 99 11.16 -1.65 14.71
C LEU A 99 11.66 -1.49 13.26
N ALA A 100 12.73 -0.67 13.07
CA ALA A 100 13.34 -0.53 11.77
C ALA A 100 13.84 -1.89 11.29
N ARG A 101 13.20 -2.44 10.27
CA ARG A 101 13.78 -3.54 9.51
C ARG A 101 15.02 -3.02 8.81
N ALA A 102 16.08 -3.81 8.84
CA ALA A 102 17.21 -3.58 7.95
C ALA A 102 16.66 -3.37 6.53
N PRO A 103 17.09 -2.33 5.81
CA PRO A 103 16.61 -2.08 4.47
C PRO A 103 16.85 -3.36 3.66
N ASN A 104 15.78 -3.92 3.09
CA ASN A 104 15.92 -4.99 2.11
C ASN A 104 16.69 -4.39 0.93
N HIS A 105 17.97 -4.67 0.88
CA HIS A 105 18.80 -4.35 -0.28
C HIS A 105 18.41 -5.28 -1.44
N THR A 106 17.21 -5.08 -1.98
CA THR A 106 16.87 -5.65 -3.29
C THR A 106 17.69 -4.87 -4.31
N LEU A 107 18.75 -5.51 -4.77
CA LEU A 107 19.53 -4.97 -5.88
C LEU A 107 18.63 -4.92 -7.12
N PRO A 108 18.69 -3.82 -7.89
CA PRO A 108 17.97 -3.76 -9.16
C PRO A 108 18.46 -4.87 -10.10
N ILE A 109 17.55 -5.41 -10.89
CA ILE A 109 17.92 -6.36 -11.95
C ILE A 109 18.78 -5.59 -12.96
N SER A 110 19.95 -6.13 -13.29
CA SER A 110 20.84 -5.58 -14.31
C SER A 110 20.71 -6.36 -15.62
N PRO A 111 21.18 -5.81 -16.77
CA PRO A 111 21.21 -6.54 -18.03
C PRO A 111 21.95 -7.89 -17.95
N GLU A 112 23.00 -7.99 -17.15
CA GLU A 112 23.77 -9.22 -16.95
C GLU A 112 22.91 -10.31 -16.29
N HIS A 113 22.01 -9.92 -15.38
CA HIS A 113 21.03 -10.84 -14.80
C HIS A 113 20.08 -11.38 -15.87
N LEU A 114 19.63 -10.55 -16.81
CA LEU A 114 18.78 -11.00 -17.91
C LEU A 114 19.52 -12.00 -18.82
N VAL A 115 20.77 -11.74 -19.15
CA VAL A 115 21.61 -12.68 -19.94
C VAL A 115 21.75 -14.02 -19.18
N SER A 116 21.93 -13.97 -17.88
CA SER A 116 22.03 -15.20 -17.07
C SER A 116 20.70 -15.96 -17.02
N MET A 117 19.57 -15.27 -16.91
CA MET A 117 18.23 -15.87 -16.93
C MET A 117 17.89 -16.49 -18.27
N TYR A 118 18.32 -15.88 -19.39
CA TYR A 118 18.07 -16.38 -20.74
C TYR A 118 18.57 -17.82 -20.96
N ARG A 119 19.63 -18.22 -20.26
CA ARG A 119 20.21 -19.58 -20.37
C ARG A 119 19.26 -20.69 -19.86
N PHE A 120 18.24 -20.32 -19.09
CA PHE A 120 17.26 -21.24 -18.51
C PHE A 120 15.93 -21.24 -19.27
N ILE A 121 15.82 -20.43 -20.35
CA ILE A 121 14.59 -20.26 -21.13
C ILE A 121 14.68 -21.13 -22.39
N ASP A 122 13.69 -21.98 -22.57
CA ASP A 122 13.51 -22.71 -23.84
C ASP A 122 12.65 -21.88 -24.79
N ILE A 123 13.29 -21.23 -25.75
CA ILE A 123 12.61 -20.38 -26.76
C ILE A 123 11.65 -21.21 -27.63
N SER A 124 11.85 -22.52 -27.73
CA SER A 124 10.97 -23.41 -28.49
C SER A 124 9.66 -23.67 -27.76
N ASP A 125 9.62 -23.49 -26.45
CA ASP A 125 8.39 -23.56 -25.66
C ASP A 125 7.63 -22.23 -25.70
N PRO A 126 6.37 -22.19 -26.19
CA PRO A 126 5.55 -21.00 -26.22
C PRO A 126 5.32 -20.36 -24.83
N GLN A 127 5.31 -21.15 -23.75
CA GLN A 127 5.11 -20.64 -22.39
C GLN A 127 6.35 -19.89 -21.91
N ASP A 128 7.53 -20.50 -22.08
CA ASP A 128 8.80 -19.86 -21.73
C ASP A 128 9.04 -18.60 -22.55
N LEU A 129 8.75 -18.66 -23.86
CA LEU A 129 8.84 -17.50 -24.74
C LEU A 129 7.92 -16.36 -24.29
N ALA A 130 6.69 -16.66 -23.87
CA ALA A 130 5.76 -15.65 -23.37
C ALA A 130 6.26 -15.02 -22.06
N VAL A 131 6.74 -15.83 -21.10
CA VAL A 131 7.33 -15.37 -19.85
C VAL A 131 8.54 -14.48 -20.10
N TRP A 132 9.44 -14.92 -21.00
CA TRP A 132 10.63 -14.14 -21.37
C TRP A 132 10.27 -12.81 -22.00
N SER A 133 9.30 -12.79 -22.91
CA SER A 133 8.80 -11.55 -23.52
C SER A 133 8.25 -10.59 -22.48
N CYS A 134 7.48 -11.10 -21.50
CA CYS A 134 6.99 -10.29 -20.40
C CYS A 134 8.12 -9.71 -19.54
N ILE A 135 9.17 -10.47 -19.27
CA ILE A 135 10.35 -10.01 -18.50
C ILE A 135 11.04 -8.88 -19.25
N LEU A 136 11.30 -9.04 -20.56
CA LEU A 136 11.96 -8.03 -21.39
C LEU A 136 11.14 -6.75 -21.48
N VAL A 137 9.85 -6.87 -21.78
CA VAL A 137 8.94 -5.72 -21.85
C VAL A 137 8.84 -5.02 -20.50
N GLY A 138 8.81 -5.78 -19.40
CA GLY A 138 8.82 -5.22 -18.05
C GLY A 138 10.08 -4.46 -17.71
N PHE A 139 11.24 -5.04 -18.07
CA PHE A 139 12.53 -4.45 -17.76
C PHE A 139 12.80 -3.19 -18.60
N PHE A 140 12.70 -3.28 -19.92
CA PHE A 140 12.99 -2.14 -20.80
C PHE A 140 11.88 -1.07 -20.80
N GLY A 141 10.63 -1.49 -20.58
CA GLY A 141 9.49 -0.59 -20.44
C GLY A 141 9.32 0.01 -19.04
N LEU A 142 10.17 -0.37 -18.06
CA LEU A 142 10.07 0.03 -16.65
C LEU A 142 8.65 -0.19 -16.09
N LEU A 143 7.99 -1.25 -16.53
CA LEU A 143 6.63 -1.55 -16.20
C LEU A 143 6.55 -2.31 -14.87
N ARG A 144 5.50 -2.02 -14.08
CA ARG A 144 5.21 -2.82 -12.89
C ARG A 144 4.65 -4.18 -13.28
N LYS A 145 4.96 -5.24 -12.52
CA LYS A 145 4.43 -6.60 -12.72
C LYS A 145 2.93 -6.60 -13.03
N LYS A 146 2.12 -5.87 -12.26
CA LYS A 146 0.65 -5.79 -12.45
C LYS A 146 0.19 -5.14 -13.75
N SER A 147 1.08 -4.42 -14.44
CA SER A 147 0.77 -3.84 -15.76
C SER A 147 0.96 -4.83 -16.89
N ILE A 148 1.69 -5.91 -16.67
CA ILE A 148 2.02 -6.94 -17.65
C ILE A 148 1.25 -8.23 -17.34
N CYS A 149 1.33 -8.69 -16.08
CA CYS A 149 0.70 -9.90 -15.60
C CYS A 149 -0.26 -9.54 -14.46
N PRO A 150 -1.57 -9.58 -14.66
CA PRO A 150 -2.54 -9.42 -13.59
C PRO A 150 -2.47 -10.60 -12.63
N ASP A 151 -2.63 -10.34 -11.34
CA ASP A 151 -2.62 -11.40 -10.31
C ASP A 151 -3.88 -12.29 -10.40
N ASP A 152 -4.95 -11.79 -11.03
CA ASP A 152 -6.21 -12.50 -11.23
C ASP A 152 -6.88 -12.04 -12.54
N LEU A 153 -7.28 -12.99 -13.36
CA LEU A 153 -7.97 -12.74 -14.64
C LEU A 153 -9.34 -12.05 -14.45
N THR A 154 -9.98 -12.26 -13.29
CA THR A 154 -11.27 -11.63 -12.97
C THR A 154 -11.13 -10.16 -12.58
N SER A 155 -9.94 -9.72 -12.18
CA SER A 155 -9.63 -8.34 -11.81
C SER A 155 -8.99 -7.52 -12.92
N MET A 156 -9.04 -8.00 -14.16
CA MET A 156 -8.46 -7.32 -15.31
C MET A 156 -9.12 -5.96 -15.56
N ASP A 157 -8.39 -4.88 -15.26
CA ASP A 157 -8.76 -3.54 -15.69
C ASP A 157 -8.09 -3.29 -17.07
N PRO A 158 -8.85 -3.31 -18.16
CA PRO A 158 -8.28 -3.18 -19.51
C PRO A 158 -7.58 -1.84 -19.75
N VAL A 159 -7.80 -0.85 -18.89
CA VAL A 159 -7.13 0.45 -18.95
C VAL A 159 -5.70 0.37 -18.41
N LYS A 160 -5.45 -0.50 -17.42
CA LYS A 160 -4.17 -0.60 -16.71
C LYS A 160 -3.23 -1.67 -17.24
N ILE A 161 -3.76 -2.63 -18.01
CA ILE A 161 -2.97 -3.75 -18.53
C ILE A 161 -2.48 -3.41 -19.93
N LEU A 162 -1.20 -3.74 -20.17
CA LEU A 162 -0.63 -3.64 -21.50
C LEU A 162 -1.25 -4.71 -22.40
N THR A 163 -1.94 -4.29 -23.46
CA THR A 163 -2.51 -5.18 -24.47
C THR A 163 -1.83 -4.93 -25.81
N VAL A 164 -1.82 -5.93 -26.69
CA VAL A 164 -1.25 -5.81 -28.03
C VAL A 164 -1.79 -4.59 -28.80
N ARG A 165 -3.06 -4.22 -28.55
CA ARG A 165 -3.69 -3.05 -29.17
C ARG A 165 -3.11 -1.71 -28.72
N LYS A 166 -2.44 -1.67 -27.55
CA LYS A 166 -1.82 -0.45 -27.00
C LYS A 166 -0.37 -0.29 -27.42
N ILE A 167 0.21 -1.30 -28.08
CA ILE A 167 1.55 -1.22 -28.63
C ILE A 167 1.43 -0.72 -30.04
N ALA A 168 1.63 0.59 -30.24
CA ALA A 168 1.82 1.16 -31.56
C ALA A 168 3.25 0.85 -32.00
N ILE A 169 3.40 0.09 -33.06
CA ILE A 169 4.69 -0.12 -33.72
C ILE A 169 4.70 0.85 -34.89
N ASP A 170 5.43 1.95 -34.75
CA ASP A 170 5.75 2.80 -35.87
C ASP A 170 6.63 2.00 -36.85
N LYS A 171 6.13 1.87 -38.08
CA LYS A 171 6.85 1.20 -39.19
C LYS A 171 7.83 2.15 -39.83
#